data_37fae8d49a8f1ea129378db0a73a5ca1
#
_entry.id   37fae8d49a8f1ea129378db0a73a5ca1
#
_cell.length_a   1.000
_cell.length_b   1.000
_cell.length_c   1.000
_cell.angle_alpha   90.00
_cell.angle_beta   90.00
_cell.angle_gamma   90.00
#
_symmetry.space_group_name_H-M   'P 1'
#
loop_
_entity.id
_entity.type
_entity.pdbx_description
1 polymer ?
#
loop_
_entity_poly.entity_id
_entity_poly.type
_entity_poly.pdbx_seq_one_letter_code
_entity_poly.pdbx_strand_id
1 'polypeptide(L)'
;MRQTTRRPATACWRPAAVVAAVLAGSSDAADPLRIDQLQLLGTHNSYHLAPDRFAMTILSSVAGSRVAPLDCSHRPLTDQLQAGRLRHFELDCYLDPEGRLFRDPLIIRLADADGADVPPFDPKGLLARPGIKLLHSPDLDVRTTNYTLHDALQEVKAWSDAHLEHVPIFFLLELKSDSLTTTRPLPWEGDAFATLEQEIAAVWPRERILAPADVRGDAATLRDAVAGRGWPPVDAHRGKAAFLLDNEGSVRDRYLAATTKERLLFVSVARDHPEAAWMKRNDPVATQAEIRRLVQDGFIVRTRADANGREARTNDTRRRELAIASGAQLISTDYPEPDPRLSRYHVALPDPPEPRHD
;
A
#
# COMPACT_ATOMS: atom_id res chain seq x y z
N MET A 1 -31.32 36.77 32.66
CA MET A 1 -31.06 36.02 31.45
C MET A 1 -29.81 35.17 31.65
N ARG A 2 -29.97 33.88 31.91
CA ARG A 2 -28.83 32.93 32.07
C ARG A 2 -28.66 32.20 30.76
N GLN A 3 -27.53 32.39 30.07
CA GLN A 3 -27.15 31.62 28.88
C GLN A 3 -26.58 30.28 29.34
N THR A 4 -27.26 29.20 28.97
CA THR A 4 -26.78 27.83 29.11
C THR A 4 -25.98 27.46 27.88
N THR A 5 -24.68 27.36 28.03
CA THR A 5 -23.78 26.81 27.01
C THR A 5 -23.93 25.28 26.98
N ARG A 6 -24.46 24.73 25.90
CA ARG A 6 -24.47 23.29 25.63
C ARG A 6 -23.06 22.89 25.19
N ARG A 7 -22.42 21.98 25.92
CA ARG A 7 -21.22 21.23 25.48
C ARG A 7 -21.60 20.23 24.40
N PRO A 8 -20.80 20.07 23.36
CA PRO A 8 -21.04 18.98 22.38
C PRO A 8 -20.73 17.61 23.02
N ALA A 9 -21.60 16.66 22.78
CA ALA A 9 -21.46 15.29 23.22
C ALA A 9 -20.28 14.62 22.48
N THR A 10 -19.31 14.15 23.24
CA THR A 10 -18.25 13.26 22.76
C THR A 10 -18.90 11.91 22.41
N ALA A 11 -18.96 11.60 21.13
CA ALA A 11 -19.35 10.27 20.66
C ALA A 11 -18.23 9.27 21.02
N CYS A 12 -18.50 8.40 22.01
CA CYS A 12 -17.66 7.24 22.29
C CYS A 12 -17.75 6.26 21.13
N TRP A 13 -16.71 6.18 20.33
CA TRP A 13 -16.57 5.17 19.28
C TRP A 13 -16.21 3.82 19.92
N ARG A 14 -17.08 2.83 19.69
CA ARG A 14 -16.81 1.43 20.02
C ARG A 14 -15.88 0.83 18.94
N PRO A 15 -14.90 -0.01 19.29
CA PRO A 15 -14.07 -0.67 18.28
C PRO A 15 -14.92 -1.73 17.57
N ALA A 16 -15.17 -1.55 16.29
CA ALA A 16 -15.77 -2.56 15.45
C ALA A 16 -14.70 -3.47 14.83
N ALA A 17 -15.01 -4.76 14.76
CA ALA A 17 -14.13 -5.82 14.28
C ALA A 17 -13.72 -5.65 12.80
N VAL A 18 -12.54 -6.18 12.46
CA VAL A 18 -12.03 -6.27 11.09
C VAL A 18 -12.98 -7.10 10.24
N VAL A 19 -13.39 -6.58 9.11
CA VAL A 19 -14.33 -7.21 8.20
C VAL A 19 -13.67 -8.35 7.45
N ALA A 20 -14.14 -9.57 7.68
CA ALA A 20 -13.94 -10.70 6.81
C ALA A 20 -15.28 -11.04 6.15
N ALA A 21 -15.40 -10.90 4.84
CA ALA A 21 -16.54 -11.45 4.11
C ALA A 21 -16.36 -12.97 4.00
N VAL A 22 -17.15 -13.73 4.75
CA VAL A 22 -17.18 -15.20 4.70
C VAL A 22 -18.17 -15.64 3.63
N LEU A 23 -17.72 -16.41 2.66
CA LEU A 23 -18.60 -17.23 1.82
C LEU A 23 -19.02 -18.45 2.62
N ALA A 24 -20.29 -18.53 3.00
CA ALA A 24 -20.83 -19.57 3.86
C ALA A 24 -20.92 -20.93 3.15
N GLY A 25 -20.27 -21.94 3.72
CA GLY A 25 -20.44 -23.37 3.45
C GLY A 25 -20.55 -24.11 4.79
N SER A 26 -21.45 -25.06 4.90
CA SER A 26 -22.09 -25.73 6.05
C SER A 26 -21.15 -26.44 7.06
N SER A 27 -21.61 -26.37 8.30
CA SER A 27 -21.26 -26.94 9.61
C SER A 27 -20.47 -28.26 9.69
N ASP A 28 -19.27 -28.16 10.31
CA ASP A 28 -18.78 -28.81 11.52
C ASP A 28 -17.46 -28.11 11.84
N ALA A 29 -17.17 -27.73 13.07
CA ALA A 29 -16.10 -26.83 13.53
C ALA A 29 -15.56 -25.98 12.37
N ALA A 30 -16.13 -24.82 12.16
CA ALA A 30 -15.87 -23.98 10.96
C ALA A 30 -14.37 -23.93 10.66
N ASP A 31 -13.98 -24.27 9.45
CA ASP A 31 -12.58 -24.17 9.01
C ASP A 31 -12.02 -22.80 9.37
N PRO A 32 -10.80 -22.74 9.91
CA PRO A 32 -10.21 -21.48 10.35
C PRO A 32 -10.13 -20.50 9.16
N LEU A 33 -10.54 -19.25 9.38
CA LEU A 33 -10.48 -18.17 8.38
C LEU A 33 -9.06 -18.04 7.84
N ARG A 34 -8.91 -18.13 6.52
CA ARG A 34 -7.59 -18.02 5.85
C ARG A 34 -7.38 -16.61 5.30
N ILE A 35 -6.09 -16.30 5.09
CA ILE A 35 -5.66 -14.97 4.61
C ILE A 35 -6.24 -14.64 3.24
N ASP A 36 -6.36 -15.61 2.33
CA ASP A 36 -6.97 -15.46 1.00
C ASP A 36 -8.49 -15.21 1.01
N GLN A 37 -9.13 -15.34 2.16
CA GLN A 37 -10.56 -15.05 2.35
C GLN A 37 -10.82 -13.65 2.89
N LEU A 38 -9.79 -12.88 3.23
CA LEU A 38 -9.92 -11.49 3.67
C LEU A 38 -10.10 -10.57 2.46
N GLN A 39 -10.93 -9.54 2.61
CA GLN A 39 -10.93 -8.39 1.73
C GLN A 39 -10.47 -7.17 2.54
N LEU A 40 -9.40 -6.52 2.11
CA LEU A 40 -8.70 -5.48 2.84
C LEU A 40 -8.62 -4.21 2.00
N LEU A 41 -8.87 -3.08 2.62
CA LEU A 41 -8.66 -1.77 2.02
C LEU A 41 -7.25 -1.27 2.32
N GLY A 42 -6.66 -0.56 1.38
CA GLY A 42 -5.40 0.14 1.53
C GLY A 42 -5.30 1.34 0.60
N THR A 43 -4.22 2.07 0.69
CA THR A 43 -3.98 3.24 -0.15
C THR A 43 -2.96 2.93 -1.24
N HIS A 44 -3.07 3.64 -2.35
CA HIS A 44 -2.06 3.74 -3.39
C HIS A 44 -1.14 4.92 -3.04
N ASN A 45 0.17 4.78 -3.23
CA ASN A 45 1.16 5.78 -2.82
C ASN A 45 0.93 6.29 -1.38
N SER A 46 0.88 5.37 -0.44
CA SER A 46 0.34 5.58 0.92
C SER A 46 1.04 6.65 1.74
N TYR A 47 2.24 7.05 1.34
CA TYR A 47 3.11 8.07 1.92
C TYR A 47 2.90 9.46 1.31
N HIS A 48 2.21 9.56 0.16
CA HIS A 48 2.16 10.75 -0.70
C HIS A 48 1.39 11.92 -0.06
N LEU A 49 1.96 13.11 -0.20
CA LEU A 49 1.32 14.39 0.05
C LEU A 49 1.28 15.18 -1.25
N ALA A 50 0.14 15.77 -1.57
CA ALA A 50 -0.01 16.62 -2.75
C ALA A 50 1.08 17.70 -2.80
N PRO A 51 1.62 18.01 -3.97
CA PRO A 51 2.53 19.13 -4.15
C PRO A 51 1.92 20.42 -3.58
N ASP A 52 2.74 21.25 -2.96
CA ASP A 52 2.31 22.56 -2.51
C ASP A 52 1.86 23.46 -3.69
N ARG A 53 1.28 24.61 -3.36
CA ARG A 53 0.71 25.51 -4.38
C ARG A 53 1.75 25.96 -5.42
N PHE A 54 2.99 26.24 -5.00
CA PHE A 54 4.06 26.64 -5.91
C PHE A 54 4.40 25.50 -6.86
N ALA A 55 4.70 24.33 -6.32
CA ALA A 55 5.00 23.13 -7.08
C ALA A 55 3.86 22.76 -8.06
N MET A 56 2.61 22.78 -7.58
CA MET A 56 1.45 22.49 -8.42
C MET A 56 1.29 23.50 -9.58
N THR A 57 1.61 24.78 -9.36
CA THR A 57 1.59 25.80 -10.40
C THR A 57 2.63 25.51 -11.49
N ILE A 58 3.87 25.22 -11.09
CA ILE A 58 4.95 24.86 -12.02
C ILE A 58 4.59 23.58 -12.80
N LEU A 59 4.20 22.54 -12.10
CA LEU A 59 3.83 21.26 -12.73
C LEU A 59 2.66 21.42 -13.72
N SER A 60 1.65 22.21 -13.37
CA SER A 60 0.50 22.49 -14.25
C SER A 60 0.90 23.27 -15.49
N SER A 61 1.85 24.19 -15.39
CA SER A 61 2.37 24.95 -16.54
C SER A 61 3.07 24.06 -17.56
N VAL A 62 3.69 22.97 -17.14
CA VAL A 62 4.43 22.03 -17.98
C VAL A 62 3.55 20.87 -18.47
N ALA A 63 2.73 20.29 -17.60
CA ALA A 63 2.01 19.06 -17.86
C ALA A 63 0.47 19.23 -18.00
N GLY A 64 -0.06 20.44 -17.76
CA GLY A 64 -1.48 20.74 -17.87
C GLY A 64 -2.32 19.87 -16.92
N SER A 65 -3.45 19.34 -17.41
CA SER A 65 -4.36 18.50 -16.61
C SER A 65 -3.77 17.14 -16.19
N ARG A 66 -2.63 16.73 -16.73
CA ARG A 66 -1.95 15.48 -16.35
C ARG A 66 -1.41 15.47 -14.92
N VAL A 67 -1.36 16.64 -14.27
CA VAL A 67 -0.99 16.75 -12.83
C VAL A 67 -2.15 16.47 -11.88
N ALA A 68 -3.39 16.38 -12.38
CA ALA A 68 -4.57 16.17 -11.54
C ALA A 68 -4.47 14.94 -10.62
N PRO A 69 -3.83 13.81 -10.99
CA PRO A 69 -3.61 12.68 -10.10
C PRO A 69 -2.75 13.01 -8.87
N LEU A 70 -1.88 14.02 -8.94
CA LEU A 70 -1.00 14.41 -7.83
C LEU A 70 -1.72 15.21 -6.73
N ASP A 71 -2.94 15.70 -7.01
CA ASP A 71 -3.73 16.48 -6.05
C ASP A 71 -4.50 15.56 -5.09
N CYS A 72 -3.78 14.67 -4.42
CA CYS A 72 -4.28 13.85 -3.32
C CYS A 72 -3.23 13.77 -2.22
N SER A 73 -3.68 13.63 -0.98
CA SER A 73 -2.79 13.50 0.17
C SER A 73 -3.29 12.41 1.09
N HIS A 74 -2.37 11.66 1.66
CA HIS A 74 -2.67 10.66 2.66
C HIS A 74 -2.29 11.15 4.07
N ARG A 75 -2.98 10.62 5.06
CA ARG A 75 -2.60 10.80 6.47
C ARG A 75 -1.32 9.99 6.76
N PRO A 76 -0.61 10.27 7.88
CA PRO A 76 0.42 9.37 8.38
C PRO A 76 -0.04 7.92 8.41
N LEU A 77 0.85 6.94 8.20
CA LEU A 77 0.50 5.52 8.10
C LEU A 77 -0.20 5.00 9.35
N THR A 78 0.20 5.46 10.53
CA THR A 78 -0.47 5.14 11.80
C THR A 78 -1.93 5.59 11.81
N ASP A 79 -2.23 6.79 11.31
CA ASP A 79 -3.60 7.31 11.25
C ASP A 79 -4.44 6.50 10.24
N GLN A 80 -3.85 6.07 9.13
CA GLN A 80 -4.48 5.21 8.16
C GLN A 80 -4.84 3.84 8.75
N LEU A 81 -3.97 3.27 9.60
CA LEU A 81 -4.24 2.03 10.32
C LEU A 81 -5.39 2.16 11.31
N GLN A 82 -5.43 3.27 12.06
CA GLN A 82 -6.39 3.50 13.14
C GLN A 82 -7.73 4.00 12.62
N ALA A 83 -7.75 5.17 12.00
CA ALA A 83 -8.98 5.85 11.58
C ALA A 83 -9.56 5.21 10.31
N GLY A 84 -8.72 4.91 9.32
CA GLY A 84 -9.12 4.30 8.05
C GLY A 84 -9.26 2.79 8.08
N ARG A 85 -8.74 2.12 9.12
CA ARG A 85 -8.67 0.63 9.21
C ARG A 85 -8.02 -0.01 7.99
N LEU A 86 -7.06 0.70 7.39
CA LEU A 86 -6.35 0.22 6.20
C LEU A 86 -5.35 -0.85 6.60
N ARG A 87 -5.14 -1.84 5.74
CA ARG A 87 -4.28 -3.00 6.02
C ARG A 87 -3.32 -3.31 4.89
N HIS A 88 -3.25 -2.46 3.88
CA HIS A 88 -2.15 -2.52 2.93
C HIS A 88 -1.74 -1.12 2.47
N PHE A 89 -0.44 -0.99 2.18
CA PHE A 89 0.23 0.26 1.85
C PHE A 89 1.13 0.06 0.63
N GLU A 90 1.12 1.01 -0.29
CA GLU A 90 2.00 1.04 -1.44
C GLU A 90 3.07 2.12 -1.24
N LEU A 91 4.33 1.73 -1.40
CA LEU A 91 5.50 2.56 -1.13
C LEU A 91 6.46 2.54 -2.34
N ASP A 92 6.69 3.70 -2.97
CA ASP A 92 7.66 3.85 -4.06
C ASP A 92 9.06 4.04 -3.50
N CYS A 93 9.93 3.10 -3.80
CA CYS A 93 11.25 2.96 -3.21
C CYS A 93 12.35 3.37 -4.18
N TYR A 94 13.18 4.33 -3.80
CA TYR A 94 14.39 4.74 -4.51
C TYR A 94 15.63 4.39 -3.71
N LEU A 95 16.60 3.73 -4.36
CA LEU A 95 17.84 3.36 -3.73
C LEU A 95 18.76 4.59 -3.59
N ASP A 96 19.25 4.87 -2.37
CA ASP A 96 20.19 5.94 -2.07
C ASP A 96 21.15 5.55 -0.93
N PRO A 97 22.07 4.62 -1.16
CA PRO A 97 22.93 4.05 -0.14
C PRO A 97 23.89 5.07 0.51
N GLU A 98 24.05 6.25 -0.10
CA GLU A 98 24.92 7.30 0.42
C GLU A 98 24.16 8.53 0.95
N GLY A 99 22.82 8.61 0.75
CA GLY A 99 22.01 9.75 1.17
C GLY A 99 22.32 11.05 0.40
N ARG A 100 22.61 10.96 -0.91
CA ARG A 100 23.03 12.12 -1.70
C ARG A 100 22.11 12.48 -2.85
N LEU A 101 21.30 11.53 -3.33
CA LEU A 101 20.60 11.67 -4.61
C LEU A 101 19.36 12.58 -4.53
N PHE A 102 18.64 12.58 -3.39
CA PHE A 102 17.31 13.17 -3.32
C PHE A 102 17.17 14.32 -2.32
N ARG A 103 18.26 14.73 -1.67
CA ARG A 103 18.24 15.74 -0.58
C ARG A 103 18.02 17.18 -1.05
N ASP A 104 18.22 17.47 -2.34
CA ASP A 104 18.16 18.81 -2.92
C ASP A 104 17.36 18.81 -4.24
N PRO A 105 16.02 18.57 -4.16
CA PRO A 105 15.20 18.42 -5.37
C PRO A 105 14.99 19.75 -6.10
N LEU A 106 14.86 19.66 -7.42
CA LEU A 106 14.72 20.83 -8.31
C LEU A 106 13.55 21.73 -7.89
N ILE A 107 12.38 21.17 -7.57
CA ILE A 107 11.20 21.96 -7.23
C ILE A 107 11.39 22.81 -5.98
N ILE A 108 12.15 22.33 -5.00
CA ILE A 108 12.48 23.07 -3.78
C ILE A 108 13.48 24.17 -4.09
N ARG A 109 14.51 23.90 -4.88
CA ARG A 109 15.46 24.95 -5.32
C ARG A 109 14.78 26.06 -6.14
N LEU A 110 13.76 25.72 -6.95
CA LEU A 110 12.97 26.70 -7.66
C LEU A 110 12.13 27.54 -6.70
N ALA A 111 11.53 26.93 -5.69
CA ALA A 111 10.76 27.66 -4.67
C ALA A 111 11.66 28.64 -3.89
N ASP A 112 12.84 28.19 -3.48
CA ASP A 112 13.82 29.04 -2.77
C ASP A 112 14.29 30.20 -3.63
N ALA A 113 14.57 29.98 -4.92
CA ALA A 113 15.00 31.00 -5.86
C ALA A 113 13.92 32.04 -6.16
N ASP A 114 12.64 31.63 -6.13
CA ASP A 114 11.47 32.51 -6.30
C ASP A 114 11.07 33.23 -5.01
N GLY A 115 11.64 32.83 -3.88
CA GLY A 115 11.22 33.32 -2.54
C GLY A 115 9.81 32.89 -2.16
N ALA A 116 9.36 31.74 -2.68
CA ALA A 116 8.02 31.23 -2.45
C ALA A 116 7.82 30.77 -1.01
N ASP A 117 6.69 31.14 -0.42
CA ASP A 117 6.28 30.65 0.91
C ASP A 117 5.70 29.22 0.76
N VAL A 118 6.57 28.23 0.98
CA VAL A 118 6.24 26.80 0.90
C VAL A 118 6.50 26.12 2.23
N PRO A 119 5.76 25.03 2.56
CA PRO A 119 6.03 24.26 3.76
C PRO A 119 7.49 23.76 3.82
N PRO A 120 8.08 23.65 5.02
CA PRO A 120 9.44 23.10 5.17
C PRO A 120 9.60 21.75 4.45
N PHE A 121 10.71 21.58 3.76
CA PHE A 121 11.07 20.33 3.10
C PHE A 121 12.08 19.58 3.94
N ASP A 122 11.84 18.29 4.17
CA ASP A 122 12.68 17.38 4.96
C ASP A 122 13.31 18.02 6.23
N PRO A 123 12.49 18.53 7.16
CA PRO A 123 12.98 19.31 8.30
C PRO A 123 13.86 18.50 9.26
N LYS A 124 13.87 17.16 9.12
CA LYS A 124 14.71 16.26 9.93
C LYS A 124 15.97 15.80 9.18
N GLY A 125 16.19 16.21 7.93
CA GLY A 125 17.33 15.83 7.11
C GLY A 125 17.39 14.32 6.81
N LEU A 126 16.23 13.67 6.66
CA LEU A 126 16.15 12.22 6.45
C LEU A 126 16.66 11.80 5.06
N LEU A 127 16.48 12.66 4.06
CA LEU A 127 17.00 12.41 2.72
C LEU A 127 18.54 12.45 2.63
N ALA A 128 19.19 13.07 3.59
CA ALA A 128 20.65 13.06 3.68
C ALA A 128 21.22 11.81 4.39
N ARG A 129 20.39 10.94 4.92
CA ARG A 129 20.82 9.67 5.53
C ARG A 129 20.95 8.58 4.46
N PRO A 130 21.88 7.62 4.59
CA PRO A 130 21.90 6.41 3.77
C PRO A 130 20.60 5.63 3.87
N GLY A 131 20.23 4.89 2.81
CA GLY A 131 19.08 3.98 2.81
C GLY A 131 18.04 4.29 1.72
N ILE A 132 16.98 3.51 1.67
CA ILE A 132 15.92 3.60 0.67
C ILE A 132 15.01 4.78 0.96
N LYS A 133 14.71 5.60 -0.08
CA LYS A 133 13.86 6.78 0.01
C LYS A 133 12.47 6.51 -0.54
N LEU A 134 11.48 7.20 0.03
CA LEU A 134 10.09 7.16 -0.42
C LEU A 134 9.73 8.49 -1.07
N LEU A 135 9.60 8.48 -2.40
CA LEU A 135 9.25 9.63 -3.22
C LEU A 135 8.39 9.16 -4.40
N HIS A 136 7.41 9.95 -4.80
CA HIS A 136 6.62 9.61 -5.99
C HIS A 136 7.40 9.93 -7.28
N SER A 137 7.99 11.13 -7.38
CA SER A 137 8.83 11.51 -8.50
C SER A 137 9.98 12.40 -8.03
N PRO A 138 11.24 11.95 -8.15
CA PRO A 138 12.39 12.78 -7.81
C PRO A 138 12.34 14.15 -8.48
N ASP A 139 12.81 15.17 -7.77
CA ASP A 139 12.86 16.56 -8.22
C ASP A 139 11.51 17.29 -8.37
N LEU A 140 10.41 16.60 -8.61
CA LEU A 140 9.15 17.22 -9.00
C LEU A 140 8.01 17.04 -7.99
N ASP A 141 7.81 15.81 -7.53
CA ASP A 141 6.74 15.44 -6.59
C ASP A 141 7.36 14.71 -5.40
N VAL A 142 7.80 15.52 -4.44
CA VAL A 142 8.72 15.10 -3.36
C VAL A 142 8.11 15.21 -1.96
N ARG A 143 6.83 15.62 -1.87
CA ARG A 143 6.15 15.74 -0.58
C ARG A 143 5.66 14.38 -0.11
N THR A 144 6.01 14.03 1.13
CA THR A 144 5.72 12.71 1.70
C THR A 144 5.54 12.79 3.22
N THR A 145 4.78 11.88 3.78
CA THR A 145 4.69 11.69 5.24
C THR A 145 5.94 10.99 5.80
N ASN A 146 6.61 10.17 4.97
CA ASN A 146 7.79 9.40 5.34
C ASN A 146 8.82 9.47 4.22
N TYR A 147 9.98 10.08 4.50
CA TYR A 147 11.05 10.21 3.51
C TYR A 147 11.92 8.96 3.33
N THR A 148 11.86 8.00 4.26
CA THR A 148 12.65 6.77 4.18
C THR A 148 11.78 5.54 4.37
N LEU A 149 12.15 4.43 3.73
CA LEU A 149 11.50 3.14 3.94
C LEU A 149 11.61 2.71 5.41
N HIS A 150 12.79 2.90 6.00
CA HIS A 150 13.02 2.57 7.41
C HIS A 150 12.01 3.26 8.33
N ASP A 151 11.81 4.59 8.21
CA ASP A 151 10.90 5.32 9.08
C ASP A 151 9.43 4.93 8.85
N ALA A 152 9.03 4.67 7.59
CA ALA A 152 7.69 4.18 7.27
C ALA A 152 7.42 2.80 7.89
N LEU A 153 8.38 1.88 7.78
CA LEU A 153 8.27 0.56 8.38
C LEU A 153 8.27 0.63 9.91
N GLN A 154 9.10 1.49 10.52
CA GLN A 154 9.14 1.72 11.97
C GLN A 154 7.81 2.27 12.49
N GLU A 155 7.19 3.23 11.79
CA GLU A 155 5.89 3.80 12.15
C GLU A 155 4.80 2.72 12.21
N VAL A 156 4.71 1.89 11.16
CA VAL A 156 3.72 0.79 11.11
C VAL A 156 4.06 -0.30 12.12
N LYS A 157 5.35 -0.61 12.30
CA LYS A 157 5.80 -1.60 13.29
C LYS A 157 5.45 -1.20 14.72
N ALA A 158 5.64 0.06 15.09
CA ALA A 158 5.28 0.57 16.40
C ALA A 158 3.77 0.44 16.67
N TRP A 159 2.94 0.75 15.66
CA TRP A 159 1.50 0.50 15.75
C TRP A 159 1.17 -0.99 15.89
N SER A 160 1.80 -1.84 15.07
CA SER A 160 1.62 -3.30 15.10
C SER A 160 1.98 -3.91 16.46
N ASP A 161 3.04 -3.43 17.10
CA ASP A 161 3.46 -3.92 18.43
C ASP A 161 2.45 -3.58 19.53
N ALA A 162 1.72 -2.48 19.35
CA ALA A 162 0.65 -2.09 20.27
C ALA A 162 -0.70 -2.79 19.97
N HIS A 163 -0.82 -3.52 18.84
CA HIS A 163 -2.08 -4.10 18.34
C HIS A 163 -1.88 -5.51 17.78
N LEU A 164 -1.28 -6.41 18.54
CA LEU A 164 -0.85 -7.75 18.07
C LEU A 164 -1.97 -8.59 17.43
N GLU A 165 -3.23 -8.30 17.72
CA GLU A 165 -4.40 -9.01 17.18
C GLU A 165 -4.79 -8.59 15.74
N HIS A 166 -4.06 -7.64 15.12
CA HIS A 166 -4.39 -7.23 13.75
C HIS A 166 -4.15 -8.36 12.75
N VAL A 167 -4.96 -8.41 11.68
CA VAL A 167 -4.70 -9.28 10.52
C VAL A 167 -3.40 -8.84 9.84
N PRO A 168 -2.75 -9.69 9.03
CA PRO A 168 -1.54 -9.30 8.33
C PRO A 168 -1.65 -7.96 7.61
N ILE A 169 -0.62 -7.11 7.77
CA ILE A 169 -0.47 -5.86 7.04
C ILE A 169 0.36 -6.13 5.79
N PHE A 170 -0.10 -5.68 4.62
CA PHE A 170 0.60 -5.89 3.36
C PHE A 170 1.30 -4.61 2.91
N PHE A 171 2.60 -4.70 2.59
CA PHE A 171 3.35 -3.64 1.95
C PHE A 171 3.59 -3.99 0.48
N LEU A 172 3.13 -3.14 -0.43
CA LEU A 172 3.46 -3.21 -1.84
C LEU A 172 4.64 -2.26 -2.07
N LEU A 173 5.77 -2.81 -2.47
CA LEU A 173 7.00 -2.04 -2.70
C LEU A 173 7.21 -1.89 -4.20
N GLU A 174 7.08 -0.66 -4.73
CA GLU A 174 7.42 -0.34 -6.10
C GLU A 174 8.86 0.18 -6.16
N LEU A 175 9.75 -0.59 -6.75
CA LEU A 175 11.16 -0.28 -6.86
C LEU A 175 11.38 0.62 -8.09
N LYS A 176 11.64 1.90 -7.85
CA LYS A 176 11.75 2.94 -8.87
C LYS A 176 13.20 3.21 -9.25
N SER A 177 13.46 3.42 -10.54
CA SER A 177 14.76 3.83 -11.06
C SER A 177 14.65 4.85 -12.19
N ASP A 178 13.46 5.39 -12.42
CA ASP A 178 13.18 6.41 -13.42
C ASP A 178 13.16 7.82 -12.81
N SER A 179 13.43 8.81 -13.65
CA SER A 179 13.28 10.22 -13.31
C SER A 179 12.92 11.01 -14.57
N LEU A 180 12.10 12.03 -14.41
CA LEU A 180 11.72 12.94 -15.47
C LEU A 180 12.66 14.15 -15.58
N THR A 181 13.68 14.24 -14.72
CA THR A 181 14.58 15.40 -14.58
C THR A 181 16.06 15.02 -14.62
N THR A 182 16.91 15.83 -13.98
CA THR A 182 18.36 15.63 -13.97
C THR A 182 18.84 14.64 -12.93
N THR A 183 18.09 14.40 -11.85
CA THR A 183 18.44 13.36 -10.87
C THR A 183 18.43 11.99 -11.55
N ARG A 184 19.44 11.19 -11.27
CA ARG A 184 19.63 9.85 -11.82
C ARG A 184 19.53 8.82 -10.71
N PRO A 185 18.33 8.25 -10.47
CA PRO A 185 18.18 7.17 -9.50
C PRO A 185 19.02 5.95 -9.86
N LEU A 186 19.47 5.23 -8.85
CA LEU A 186 20.21 4.00 -9.04
C LEU A 186 19.29 2.87 -9.50
N PRO A 187 19.77 1.96 -10.37
CA PRO A 187 19.00 0.82 -10.81
C PRO A 187 18.87 -0.22 -9.68
N TRP A 188 17.75 -0.94 -9.70
CA TRP A 188 17.54 -2.11 -8.84
C TRP A 188 18.13 -3.35 -9.50
N GLU A 189 19.36 -3.72 -9.11
CA GLU A 189 20.09 -4.87 -9.62
C GLU A 189 21.16 -5.34 -8.61
N GLY A 190 21.63 -6.57 -8.77
CA GLY A 190 22.68 -7.14 -7.90
C GLY A 190 22.32 -7.05 -6.42
N ASP A 191 23.24 -6.49 -5.62
CA ASP A 191 23.14 -6.39 -4.16
C ASP A 191 22.04 -5.41 -3.67
N ALA A 192 21.44 -4.61 -4.57
CA ALA A 192 20.36 -3.70 -4.19
C ALA A 192 19.15 -4.43 -3.60
N PHE A 193 18.88 -5.64 -4.07
CA PHE A 193 17.78 -6.47 -3.53
C PHE A 193 18.09 -7.02 -2.14
N ALA A 194 19.36 -7.37 -1.90
CA ALA A 194 19.80 -7.76 -0.55
C ALA A 194 19.73 -6.57 0.41
N THR A 195 20.07 -5.36 -0.03
CA THR A 195 19.92 -4.12 0.74
C THR A 195 18.45 -3.88 1.12
N LEU A 196 17.50 -4.09 0.19
CA LEU A 196 16.07 -3.97 0.46
C LEU A 196 15.63 -4.94 1.56
N GLU A 197 15.96 -6.22 1.42
CA GLU A 197 15.56 -7.24 2.40
C GLU A 197 16.22 -7.02 3.76
N GLN A 198 17.46 -6.53 3.80
CA GLN A 198 18.16 -6.16 5.04
C GLN A 198 17.49 -4.97 5.73
N GLU A 199 17.07 -3.95 4.99
CA GLU A 199 16.37 -2.78 5.55
C GLU A 199 14.99 -3.19 6.11
N ILE A 200 14.28 -4.09 5.44
CA ILE A 200 13.05 -4.69 5.95
C ILE A 200 13.32 -5.48 7.25
N ALA A 201 14.30 -6.38 7.23
CA ALA A 201 14.63 -7.24 8.35
C ALA A 201 15.17 -6.47 9.57
N ALA A 202 15.78 -5.30 9.36
CA ALA A 202 16.22 -4.42 10.44
C ALA A 202 15.05 -3.85 11.27
N VAL A 203 13.86 -3.76 10.69
CA VAL A 203 12.66 -3.25 11.37
C VAL A 203 11.70 -4.38 11.74
N TRP A 204 11.45 -5.29 10.82
CA TRP A 204 10.52 -6.42 11.01
C TRP A 204 11.31 -7.71 11.19
N PRO A 205 11.40 -8.26 12.42
CA PRO A 205 12.09 -9.53 12.64
C PRO A 205 11.36 -10.66 11.91
N ARG A 206 12.11 -11.70 11.50
CA ARG A 206 11.63 -12.75 10.59
C ARG A 206 10.33 -13.42 11.07
N GLU A 207 10.18 -13.65 12.36
CA GLU A 207 8.99 -14.25 12.98
C GLU A 207 7.73 -13.35 12.88
N ARG A 208 7.91 -12.05 12.63
CA ARG A 208 6.85 -11.07 12.42
C ARG A 208 6.58 -10.80 10.92
N ILE A 209 7.22 -11.57 10.04
CA ILE A 209 7.00 -11.51 8.58
C ILE A 209 6.28 -12.77 8.15
N LEU A 210 5.25 -12.61 7.31
CA LEU A 210 4.65 -13.68 6.50
C LEU A 210 5.36 -13.66 5.14
N ALA A 211 6.30 -14.57 4.93
CA ALA A 211 7.09 -14.67 3.71
C ALA A 211 6.59 -15.79 2.77
N PRO A 212 7.02 -15.82 1.50
CA PRO A 212 6.69 -16.90 0.55
C PRO A 212 6.99 -18.31 1.08
N ALA A 213 8.09 -18.47 1.83
CA ALA A 213 8.46 -19.76 2.43
C ALA A 213 7.42 -20.28 3.45
N ASP A 214 6.80 -19.36 4.23
CA ASP A 214 5.77 -19.74 5.22
C ASP A 214 4.50 -20.24 4.54
N VAL A 215 4.14 -19.66 3.39
CA VAL A 215 2.99 -20.10 2.58
C VAL A 215 3.32 -21.37 1.80
N ARG A 216 4.54 -21.50 1.24
CA ARG A 216 4.97 -22.69 0.52
C ARG A 216 5.03 -23.93 1.43
N GLY A 217 5.59 -23.80 2.65
CA GLY A 217 5.84 -24.93 3.54
C GLY A 217 6.56 -26.07 2.82
N ASP A 218 6.04 -27.29 2.94
CA ASP A 218 6.62 -28.51 2.36
C ASP A 218 6.22 -28.75 0.88
N ALA A 219 5.40 -27.87 0.28
CA ALA A 219 5.02 -28.02 -1.12
C ALA A 219 6.21 -27.80 -2.06
N ALA A 220 6.19 -28.44 -3.23
CA ALA A 220 7.25 -28.31 -4.22
C ALA A 220 7.41 -26.87 -4.73
N THR A 221 6.28 -26.19 -4.92
CA THR A 221 6.23 -24.78 -5.35
C THR A 221 5.26 -23.99 -4.48
N LEU A 222 5.41 -22.67 -4.48
CA LEU A 222 4.47 -21.76 -3.82
C LEU A 222 3.06 -21.87 -4.44
N ARG A 223 2.99 -21.99 -5.77
CA ARG A 223 1.76 -22.20 -6.51
C ARG A 223 1.04 -23.48 -6.08
N ASP A 224 1.76 -24.61 -5.92
CA ASP A 224 1.17 -25.89 -5.50
C ASP A 224 0.61 -25.79 -4.09
N ALA A 225 1.27 -25.07 -3.20
CA ALA A 225 0.78 -24.82 -1.85
C ALA A 225 -0.54 -24.03 -1.88
N VAL A 226 -0.59 -22.94 -2.63
CA VAL A 226 -1.79 -22.08 -2.77
C VAL A 226 -2.94 -22.84 -3.41
N ALA A 227 -2.69 -23.58 -4.49
CA ALA A 227 -3.71 -24.36 -5.18
C ALA A 227 -4.23 -25.56 -4.38
N GLY A 228 -3.39 -26.15 -3.50
CA GLY A 228 -3.72 -27.35 -2.73
C GLY A 228 -4.37 -27.02 -1.38
N ARG A 229 -3.60 -26.41 -0.47
CA ARG A 229 -4.07 -26.12 0.90
C ARG A 229 -4.55 -24.67 1.10
N GLY A 230 -4.30 -23.78 0.13
CA GLY A 230 -4.59 -22.35 0.24
C GLY A 230 -3.57 -21.59 1.10
N TRP A 231 -3.89 -20.32 1.39
CA TRP A 231 -3.12 -19.49 2.32
C TRP A 231 -3.32 -19.96 3.76
N PRO A 232 -2.36 -19.67 4.65
CA PRO A 232 -2.45 -20.10 6.04
C PRO A 232 -3.60 -19.39 6.80
N PRO A 233 -4.01 -19.94 7.97
CA PRO A 233 -5.01 -19.33 8.82
C PRO A 233 -4.60 -17.94 9.33
N VAL A 234 -5.57 -17.02 9.38
CA VAL A 234 -5.37 -15.64 9.88
C VAL A 234 -4.83 -15.65 11.31
N ASP A 235 -5.42 -16.46 12.19
CA ASP A 235 -5.09 -16.45 13.62
C ASP A 235 -3.64 -16.85 13.92
N ALA A 236 -3.05 -17.71 13.10
CA ALA A 236 -1.63 -18.07 13.22
C ALA A 236 -0.67 -16.97 12.71
N HIS A 237 -1.23 -15.92 12.04
CA HIS A 237 -0.43 -14.88 11.39
C HIS A 237 -0.85 -13.45 11.81
N ARG A 238 -1.63 -13.33 12.90
CA ARG A 238 -1.90 -12.04 13.51
C ARG A 238 -0.62 -11.34 13.92
N GLY A 239 -0.62 -10.03 13.88
CA GLY A 239 0.53 -9.21 14.22
C GLY A 239 1.70 -9.26 13.22
N LYS A 240 1.57 -9.91 12.05
CA LYS A 240 2.61 -9.99 11.03
C LYS A 240 2.42 -8.99 9.91
N ALA A 241 3.51 -8.73 9.17
CA ALA A 241 3.51 -8.05 7.88
C ALA A 241 3.86 -9.02 6.75
N ALA A 242 3.35 -8.75 5.55
CA ALA A 242 3.73 -9.41 4.30
C ALA A 242 4.22 -8.35 3.30
N PHE A 243 5.27 -8.66 2.56
CA PHE A 243 5.86 -7.76 1.58
C PHE A 243 5.63 -8.28 0.17
N LEU A 244 5.15 -7.41 -0.70
CA LEU A 244 4.81 -7.73 -2.09
C LEU A 244 5.64 -6.83 -3.00
N LEU A 245 6.38 -7.40 -3.96
CA LEU A 245 7.06 -6.64 -4.98
C LEU A 245 6.03 -6.16 -6.01
N ASP A 246 5.75 -4.85 -6.07
CA ASP A 246 4.74 -4.30 -6.98
C ASP A 246 5.21 -4.24 -8.44
N ASN A 247 6.52 -4.33 -8.68
CA ASN A 247 7.07 -4.36 -10.02
C ASN A 247 6.73 -5.64 -10.78
N GLU A 248 6.52 -5.49 -12.08
CA GLU A 248 6.45 -6.56 -13.07
C GLU A 248 7.65 -6.46 -14.05
N GLY A 249 7.77 -7.42 -14.97
CA GLY A 249 8.83 -7.42 -15.99
C GLY A 249 10.24 -7.52 -15.42
N SER A 250 11.16 -6.72 -15.97
CA SER A 250 12.59 -6.90 -15.74
C SER A 250 13.06 -6.70 -14.29
N VAL A 251 12.43 -5.82 -13.51
CA VAL A 251 12.78 -5.63 -12.09
C VAL A 251 12.42 -6.87 -11.29
N ARG A 252 11.17 -7.38 -11.47
CA ARG A 252 10.74 -8.64 -10.86
C ARG A 252 11.65 -9.80 -11.24
N ASP A 253 11.99 -9.92 -12.53
CA ASP A 253 12.78 -11.04 -13.04
C ASP A 253 14.21 -11.00 -12.46
N ARG A 254 14.80 -9.80 -12.33
CA ARG A 254 16.10 -9.61 -11.65
C ARG A 254 16.01 -9.93 -10.15
N TYR A 255 14.93 -9.52 -9.46
CA TYR A 255 14.72 -9.88 -8.06
C TYR A 255 14.66 -11.39 -7.87
N LEU A 256 13.89 -12.10 -8.69
CA LEU A 256 13.81 -13.57 -8.67
C LEU A 256 15.17 -14.24 -8.92
N ALA A 257 15.97 -13.69 -9.83
CA ALA A 257 17.31 -14.22 -10.13
C ALA A 257 18.34 -13.96 -9.04
N ALA A 258 18.23 -12.82 -8.33
CA ALA A 258 19.17 -12.40 -7.29
C ALA A 258 18.84 -12.99 -5.90
N THR A 259 17.61 -13.50 -5.69
CA THR A 259 17.15 -13.98 -4.39
C THR A 259 16.90 -15.49 -4.39
N THR A 260 16.84 -16.07 -3.21
CA THR A 260 16.62 -17.52 -3.02
C THR A 260 15.16 -17.83 -2.70
N LYS A 261 14.86 -19.10 -2.40
CA LYS A 261 13.56 -19.53 -1.88
C LYS A 261 13.21 -18.93 -0.51
N GLU A 262 14.19 -18.37 0.19
CA GLU A 262 14.04 -17.70 1.49
C GLU A 262 13.76 -16.19 1.38
N ARG A 263 13.49 -15.69 0.16
CA ARG A 263 13.14 -14.29 -0.09
C ARG A 263 11.98 -13.81 0.77
N LEU A 264 11.98 -12.52 1.09
CA LEU A 264 10.94 -11.93 1.93
C LEU A 264 9.71 -11.47 1.13
N LEU A 265 9.87 -11.13 -0.16
CA LEU A 265 8.78 -10.57 -0.95
C LEU A 265 8.11 -11.61 -1.85
N PHE A 266 6.78 -11.58 -1.85
CA PHE A 266 5.99 -12.22 -2.89
C PHE A 266 6.09 -11.44 -4.20
N VAL A 267 5.95 -12.12 -5.33
CA VAL A 267 6.07 -11.53 -6.68
C VAL A 267 4.81 -11.77 -7.51
N SER A 268 4.41 -10.78 -8.32
CA SER A 268 3.32 -10.92 -9.30
C SER A 268 3.88 -11.54 -10.58
N VAL A 269 3.52 -12.78 -10.84
CA VAL A 269 4.00 -13.59 -11.99
C VAL A 269 2.82 -14.21 -12.74
N ALA A 270 3.09 -14.89 -13.83
CA ALA A 270 2.06 -15.65 -14.55
C ALA A 270 1.46 -16.74 -13.64
N ARG A 271 0.17 -17.04 -13.85
CA ARG A 271 -0.61 -17.97 -13.02
C ARG A 271 0.01 -19.38 -12.90
N ASP A 272 0.73 -19.82 -13.93
CA ASP A 272 1.39 -21.12 -14.01
C ASP A 272 2.83 -21.12 -13.49
N HIS A 273 3.35 -19.96 -13.09
CA HIS A 273 4.70 -19.83 -12.57
C HIS A 273 4.82 -20.48 -11.18
N PRO A 274 5.92 -21.18 -10.84
CA PRO A 274 6.13 -21.84 -9.54
C PRO A 274 5.99 -20.91 -8.31
N GLU A 275 6.30 -19.62 -8.46
CA GLU A 275 6.22 -18.61 -7.39
C GLU A 275 4.87 -17.85 -7.37
N ALA A 276 3.86 -18.34 -8.09
CA ALA A 276 2.56 -17.67 -8.13
C ALA A 276 1.79 -17.87 -6.81
N ALA A 277 1.50 -16.76 -6.12
CA ALA A 277 0.65 -16.71 -4.93
C ALA A 277 -0.21 -15.44 -4.91
N TRP A 278 0.29 -14.32 -5.46
CA TRP A 278 -0.46 -13.10 -5.59
C TRP A 278 -0.33 -12.51 -6.99
N MET A 279 -1.32 -11.69 -7.38
CA MET A 279 -1.41 -11.12 -8.72
C MET A 279 -1.83 -9.66 -8.66
N LYS A 280 -1.16 -8.80 -9.42
CA LYS A 280 -1.57 -7.41 -9.62
C LYS A 280 -2.51 -7.31 -10.83
N ARG A 281 -3.74 -6.82 -10.61
CA ARG A 281 -4.76 -6.59 -11.64
C ARG A 281 -5.45 -5.25 -11.37
N ASN A 282 -4.81 -4.15 -11.75
CA ASN A 282 -5.19 -2.79 -11.38
C ASN A 282 -6.48 -2.28 -12.03
N ASP A 283 -6.97 -2.91 -13.08
CA ASP A 283 -8.17 -2.48 -13.78
C ASP A 283 -9.35 -3.45 -13.61
N PRO A 284 -10.16 -3.27 -12.56
CA PRO A 284 -11.33 -4.13 -12.34
C PRO A 284 -12.43 -3.92 -13.38
N VAL A 285 -12.41 -2.83 -14.14
CA VAL A 285 -13.38 -2.60 -15.23
C VAL A 285 -13.10 -3.52 -16.39
N ALA A 286 -11.84 -3.65 -16.78
CA ALA A 286 -11.41 -4.50 -17.89
C ALA A 286 -11.26 -5.98 -17.48
N THR A 287 -10.85 -6.25 -16.22
CA THR A 287 -10.37 -7.60 -15.83
C THR A 287 -11.18 -8.25 -14.70
N GLN A 288 -12.40 -7.80 -14.39
CA GLN A 288 -13.20 -8.34 -13.28
C GLN A 288 -13.37 -9.87 -13.34
N ALA A 289 -13.66 -10.41 -14.52
CA ALA A 289 -13.85 -11.85 -14.69
C ALA A 289 -12.54 -12.63 -14.46
N GLU A 290 -11.40 -12.07 -14.85
CA GLU A 290 -10.08 -12.64 -14.57
C GLU A 290 -9.77 -12.60 -13.08
N ILE A 291 -10.02 -11.45 -12.42
CA ILE A 291 -9.83 -11.31 -10.96
C ILE A 291 -10.64 -12.37 -10.21
N ARG A 292 -11.94 -12.52 -10.52
CA ARG A 292 -12.78 -13.54 -9.88
C ARG A 292 -12.22 -14.95 -10.05
N ARG A 293 -11.70 -15.28 -11.24
CA ARG A 293 -11.11 -16.58 -11.51
C ARG A 293 -9.83 -16.79 -10.69
N LEU A 294 -8.95 -15.79 -10.63
CA LEU A 294 -7.72 -15.86 -9.83
C LEU A 294 -8.03 -16.02 -8.33
N VAL A 295 -9.04 -15.30 -7.82
CA VAL A 295 -9.52 -15.44 -6.43
C VAL A 295 -10.06 -16.85 -6.19
N GLN A 296 -10.85 -17.41 -7.10
CA GLN A 296 -11.37 -18.79 -7.00
C GLN A 296 -10.26 -19.84 -7.05
N ASP A 297 -9.15 -19.55 -7.74
CA ASP A 297 -7.96 -20.41 -7.79
C ASP A 297 -7.08 -20.26 -6.53
N GLY A 298 -7.47 -19.45 -5.55
CA GLY A 298 -6.78 -19.27 -4.27
C GLY A 298 -5.68 -18.21 -4.27
N PHE A 299 -5.49 -17.45 -5.36
CA PHE A 299 -4.50 -16.36 -5.39
C PHE A 299 -5.02 -15.13 -4.66
N ILE A 300 -4.13 -14.43 -3.93
CA ILE A 300 -4.42 -13.07 -3.49
C ILE A 300 -4.29 -12.13 -4.70
N VAL A 301 -5.31 -11.29 -4.90
CA VAL A 301 -5.33 -10.32 -5.99
C VAL A 301 -5.38 -8.91 -5.44
N ARG A 302 -4.53 -8.03 -5.97
CA ARG A 302 -4.60 -6.59 -5.76
C ARG A 302 -5.28 -5.93 -6.95
N THR A 303 -6.23 -5.01 -6.66
CA THR A 303 -6.88 -4.17 -7.67
C THR A 303 -7.02 -2.73 -7.18
N ARG A 304 -7.42 -1.80 -8.06
CA ARG A 304 -7.61 -0.39 -7.72
C ARG A 304 -9.08 0.03 -7.86
N ALA A 305 -9.62 0.64 -6.81
CA ALA A 305 -10.98 1.15 -6.78
C ALA A 305 -11.15 2.49 -7.52
N ASP A 306 -10.05 3.21 -7.73
CA ASP A 306 -9.96 4.46 -8.48
C ASP A 306 -8.64 4.56 -9.23
N ALA A 307 -8.56 5.48 -10.18
CA ALA A 307 -7.37 5.73 -10.96
C ALA A 307 -7.30 7.20 -11.42
N ASN A 308 -6.15 7.82 -11.22
CA ASN A 308 -5.85 9.17 -11.70
C ASN A 308 -6.81 10.26 -11.16
N GLY A 309 -7.43 10.04 -10.00
CA GLY A 309 -8.34 10.97 -9.36
C GLY A 309 -9.64 11.26 -10.14
N ARG A 310 -9.94 10.50 -11.21
CA ARG A 310 -11.11 10.71 -12.06
C ARG A 310 -12.39 10.40 -11.30
N GLU A 311 -12.45 9.27 -10.65
CA GLU A 311 -13.63 8.79 -9.92
C GLU A 311 -14.04 9.78 -8.84
N ALA A 312 -13.08 10.30 -8.07
CA ALA A 312 -13.35 11.30 -7.04
C ALA A 312 -13.84 12.64 -7.64
N ARG A 313 -13.28 13.08 -8.76
CA ARG A 313 -13.67 14.36 -9.41
C ARG A 313 -15.05 14.28 -10.05
N THR A 314 -15.49 13.13 -10.50
CA THR A 314 -16.80 12.92 -11.15
C THR A 314 -17.83 12.27 -10.24
N ASN A 315 -17.45 11.89 -9.02
CA ASN A 315 -18.24 11.06 -8.10
C ASN A 315 -18.74 9.76 -8.75
N ASP A 316 -17.90 9.14 -9.59
CA ASP A 316 -18.20 7.87 -10.25
C ASP A 316 -17.78 6.68 -9.37
N THR A 317 -18.76 5.90 -8.93
CA THR A 317 -18.54 4.76 -8.03
C THR A 317 -18.36 3.43 -8.74
N ARG A 318 -18.56 3.38 -10.05
CA ARG A 318 -18.61 2.13 -10.83
C ARG A 318 -17.32 1.30 -10.69
N ARG A 319 -16.15 1.93 -10.78
CA ARG A 319 -14.87 1.21 -10.68
C ARG A 319 -14.70 0.61 -9.28
N ARG A 320 -15.03 1.37 -8.23
CA ARG A 320 -15.03 0.90 -6.83
C ARG A 320 -15.94 -0.30 -6.63
N GLU A 321 -17.17 -0.23 -7.14
CA GLU A 321 -18.15 -1.31 -7.02
C GLU A 321 -17.68 -2.59 -7.72
N LEU A 322 -17.07 -2.45 -8.91
CA LEU A 322 -16.48 -3.58 -9.64
C LEU A 322 -15.27 -4.17 -8.90
N ALA A 323 -14.42 -3.32 -8.30
CA ALA A 323 -13.28 -3.77 -7.50
C ALA A 323 -13.74 -4.60 -6.30
N ILE A 324 -14.69 -4.09 -5.51
CA ILE A 324 -15.26 -4.80 -4.35
C ILE A 324 -15.94 -6.11 -4.79
N ALA A 325 -16.81 -6.05 -5.80
CA ALA A 325 -17.54 -7.22 -6.29
C ALA A 325 -16.66 -8.25 -7.01
N SER A 326 -15.41 -7.93 -7.33
CA SER A 326 -14.47 -8.87 -7.93
C SER A 326 -13.99 -9.95 -6.94
N GLY A 327 -14.08 -9.67 -5.63
CA GLY A 327 -13.55 -10.53 -4.57
C GLY A 327 -12.05 -10.38 -4.33
N ALA A 328 -11.39 -9.43 -5.01
CA ALA A 328 -9.96 -9.14 -4.78
C ALA A 328 -9.70 -8.85 -3.29
N GLN A 329 -8.64 -9.42 -2.76
CA GLN A 329 -8.29 -9.31 -1.34
C GLN A 329 -7.68 -7.96 -0.98
N LEU A 330 -6.92 -7.35 -1.89
CA LEU A 330 -6.27 -6.06 -1.66
C LEU A 330 -6.86 -5.00 -2.61
N ILE A 331 -7.65 -4.09 -2.06
CA ILE A 331 -8.29 -3.01 -2.82
C ILE A 331 -7.61 -1.70 -2.46
N SER A 332 -6.87 -1.10 -3.41
CA SER A 332 -6.21 0.19 -3.24
C SER A 332 -7.09 1.35 -3.69
N THR A 333 -6.97 2.48 -3.00
CA THR A 333 -7.64 3.74 -3.33
C THR A 333 -6.75 4.94 -3.02
N ASP A 334 -6.93 6.04 -3.76
CA ASP A 334 -6.38 7.34 -3.40
C ASP A 334 -7.33 8.10 -2.43
N TYR A 335 -8.57 7.59 -2.23
CA TYR A 335 -9.64 8.25 -1.48
C TYR A 335 -10.28 7.30 -0.44
N PRO A 336 -9.57 6.94 0.64
CA PRO A 336 -10.14 6.15 1.73
C PRO A 336 -11.18 6.95 2.54
N GLU A 337 -11.17 8.27 2.40
CA GLU A 337 -12.15 9.23 2.92
C GLU A 337 -12.49 10.27 1.84
N PRO A 338 -13.67 10.93 1.93
CA PRO A 338 -14.03 11.94 0.94
C PRO A 338 -13.10 13.15 0.95
N ASP A 339 -12.71 13.63 -0.23
CA ASP A 339 -12.13 14.97 -0.36
C ASP A 339 -13.23 16.00 -0.66
N PRO A 340 -13.57 16.89 0.29
CA PRO A 340 -14.66 17.84 0.12
C PRO A 340 -14.43 18.86 -1.03
N ARG A 341 -13.18 19.02 -1.50
CA ARG A 341 -12.83 19.85 -2.66
C ARG A 341 -13.32 19.24 -3.95
N LEU A 342 -13.51 17.91 -4.00
CA LEU A 342 -13.86 17.15 -5.21
C LEU A 342 -15.31 16.67 -5.17
N SER A 343 -15.63 15.73 -4.30
CA SER A 343 -16.97 15.15 -4.20
C SER A 343 -17.15 14.34 -2.89
N ARG A 344 -18.23 13.54 -2.84
CA ARG A 344 -18.45 12.58 -1.74
C ARG A 344 -17.81 11.20 -2.01
N TYR A 345 -17.11 11.05 -3.11
CA TYR A 345 -16.45 9.81 -3.45
C TYR A 345 -15.47 9.40 -2.35
N HIS A 346 -15.55 8.16 -1.94
CA HIS A 346 -14.59 7.49 -1.08
C HIS A 346 -14.77 5.98 -1.22
N VAL A 347 -13.81 5.22 -0.72
CA VAL A 347 -13.86 3.76 -0.72
C VAL A 347 -13.93 3.25 0.71
N ALA A 348 -14.98 2.52 1.00
CA ALA A 348 -15.13 1.77 2.24
C ALA A 348 -15.60 0.36 1.89
N LEU A 349 -15.10 -0.64 2.61
CA LEU A 349 -15.62 -2.00 2.51
C LEU A 349 -16.93 -2.09 3.29
N PRO A 350 -17.88 -2.91 2.85
CA PRO A 350 -19.09 -3.18 3.62
C PRO A 350 -18.74 -3.70 5.01
N ASP A 351 -19.47 -3.24 6.03
CA ASP A 351 -19.38 -3.86 7.35
C ASP A 351 -19.80 -5.35 7.25
N PRO A 352 -19.19 -6.25 8.04
CA PRO A 352 -19.69 -7.62 8.11
C PRO A 352 -21.17 -7.60 8.51
N PRO A 353 -21.99 -8.52 7.99
CA PRO A 353 -23.33 -8.66 8.48
C PRO A 353 -23.28 -8.84 10.00
N GLU A 354 -24.09 -8.05 10.73
CA GLU A 354 -24.21 -8.21 12.18
C GLU A 354 -24.58 -9.66 12.49
N PRO A 355 -23.98 -10.29 13.51
CA PRO A 355 -24.44 -11.60 13.96
C PRO A 355 -25.90 -11.49 14.31
N ARG A 356 -26.76 -12.27 13.66
CA ARG A 356 -28.16 -12.37 14.06
C ARG A 356 -28.17 -12.92 15.47
N HIS A 357 -28.63 -12.11 16.40
CA HIS A 357 -29.00 -12.56 17.72
C HIS A 357 -30.37 -13.24 17.56
N ASP A 358 -30.35 -14.55 17.36
CA ASP A 358 -31.55 -15.40 17.53
C ASP A 358 -31.78 -15.65 19.02
#